data_c4afb2892cfef213ea99cc8db395d117
#
_entry.id   c4afb2892cfef213ea99cc8db395d117
#
_cell.length_a   1.000
_cell.length_b   1.000
_cell.length_c   1.000
_cell.angle_alpha   90.00
_cell.angle_beta   90.00
_cell.angle_gamma   90.00
#
_symmetry.space_group_name_H-M   'P 1'
#
loop_
_entity.id
_entity.type
_entity.pdbx_description
1 polymer ?
#
loop_
_entity_poly.entity_id
_entity_poly.type
_entity_poly.pdbx_seq_one_letter_code
_entity_poly.pdbx_strand_id
1 'polypeptide(L)'
;MSKKKEKSIKVVKNKGRRKVLKTLGSAALLAGASNFLPMPWVRKADASNHLLIGVPSSLSTPYGVADDQDHLNGTIMAIEEINAKGGVQGRELKTFVPDYDKLSAESTQSAIAACIDKKVHAISNAFTFAPIPGMDTSAKWKAPYLQGNTQRLATEEFKKNPTKYSHVLQTDPSEVNYGWTYPMWLDAMKATGTWKPVNNKVHIIS
;
A
#
# COMPACT_ATOMS: atom_id res chain seq x y z
N MET A 1 -25.22 -23.21 46.41
CA MET A 1 -24.93 -21.80 46.07
C MET A 1 -23.45 -21.65 45.83
N SER A 2 -23.02 -21.63 44.58
CA SER A 2 -21.61 -21.52 44.20
C SER A 2 -21.34 -20.09 43.70
N LYS A 3 -20.50 -19.34 44.43
CA LYS A 3 -20.08 -17.97 44.04
C LYS A 3 -19.04 -18.03 42.95
N LYS A 4 -19.42 -17.65 41.71
CA LYS A 4 -18.52 -17.43 40.59
C LYS A 4 -17.66 -16.21 40.86
N LYS A 5 -16.33 -16.38 40.99
CA LYS A 5 -15.35 -15.28 41.08
C LYS A 5 -15.17 -14.65 39.74
N GLU A 6 -15.59 -13.41 39.61
CA GLU A 6 -15.29 -12.55 38.46
C GLU A 6 -13.78 -12.22 38.47
N LYS A 7 -13.07 -12.66 37.38
CA LYS A 7 -11.68 -12.26 37.16
C LYS A 7 -11.66 -10.88 36.50
N SER A 8 -11.25 -9.88 37.26
CA SER A 8 -10.99 -8.54 36.71
C SER A 8 -9.81 -8.59 35.71
N ILE A 9 -10.05 -8.15 34.50
CA ILE A 9 -9.04 -8.01 33.47
C ILE A 9 -8.17 -6.79 33.83
N LYS A 10 -6.92 -7.03 34.25
CA LYS A 10 -5.94 -5.95 34.44
C LYS A 10 -5.53 -5.39 33.08
N VAL A 11 -5.99 -4.18 32.79
CA VAL A 11 -5.52 -3.40 31.63
C VAL A 11 -4.04 -3.06 31.85
N VAL A 12 -3.16 -3.69 31.11
CA VAL A 12 -1.74 -3.39 31.11
C VAL A 12 -1.52 -2.04 30.44
N LYS A 13 -1.33 -0.99 31.23
CA LYS A 13 -0.96 0.34 30.74
C LYS A 13 0.45 0.30 30.15
N ASN A 14 0.52 0.24 28.85
CA ASN A 14 1.77 0.18 28.10
C ASN A 14 2.52 1.52 28.21
N LYS A 15 3.44 1.61 29.18
CA LYS A 15 4.26 2.82 29.45
C LYS A 15 5.20 3.17 28.28
N GLY A 16 5.48 2.22 27.38
CA GLY A 16 6.33 2.42 26.21
C GLY A 16 5.69 3.36 25.17
N ARG A 17 4.40 3.20 24.89
CA ARG A 17 3.67 4.07 23.94
C ARG A 17 3.65 5.55 24.34
N ARG A 18 3.59 5.85 25.64
CA ARG A 18 3.63 7.24 26.13
C ARG A 18 5.03 7.86 26.01
N LYS A 19 6.12 7.08 26.08
CA LYS A 19 7.47 7.59 25.87
C LYS A 19 7.70 7.90 24.38
N VAL A 20 7.26 7.04 23.47
CA VAL A 20 7.37 7.26 22.03
C VAL A 20 6.59 8.51 21.60
N LEU A 21 5.37 8.70 22.09
CA LEU A 21 4.58 9.90 21.80
C LEU A 21 5.20 11.19 22.38
N LYS A 22 5.87 11.13 23.53
CA LYS A 22 6.59 12.29 24.08
C LYS A 22 7.88 12.60 23.31
N THR A 23 8.58 11.59 22.81
CA THR A 23 9.78 11.78 21.98
C THR A 23 9.41 12.29 20.56
N LEU A 24 8.30 11.85 20.00
CA LEU A 24 7.77 12.36 18.73
C LEU A 24 7.26 13.82 18.89
N GLY A 25 6.64 14.15 20.03
CA GLY A 25 6.23 15.53 20.33
C GLY A 25 7.42 16.48 20.47
N SER A 26 8.53 16.02 21.05
CA SER A 26 9.76 16.84 21.18
C SER A 26 10.50 16.93 19.85
N ALA A 27 10.46 15.89 19.01
CA ALA A 27 11.02 15.94 17.64
C ALA A 27 10.20 16.89 16.74
N ALA A 28 8.88 16.94 16.92
CA ALA A 28 8.02 17.87 16.18
C ALA A 28 8.27 19.34 16.57
N LEU A 29 8.62 19.61 17.84
CA LEU A 29 9.02 20.96 18.29
C LEU A 29 10.39 21.37 17.75
N LEU A 30 11.32 20.42 17.61
CA LEU A 30 12.62 20.67 16.97
C LEU A 30 12.49 20.81 15.44
N ALA A 31 11.57 20.08 14.81
CA ALA A 31 11.26 20.25 13.39
C ALA A 31 10.55 21.61 13.12
N GLY A 32 9.76 22.11 14.06
CA GLY A 32 9.20 23.47 14.00
C GLY A 32 10.24 24.58 14.07
N ALA A 33 11.33 24.37 14.81
CA ALA A 33 12.45 25.31 14.89
C ALA A 33 13.37 25.28 13.66
N SER A 34 13.40 24.19 12.90
CA SER A 34 14.20 24.07 11.67
C SER A 34 13.65 24.92 10.50
N ASN A 35 12.41 25.40 10.60
CA ASN A 35 11.84 26.34 9.64
C ASN A 35 12.49 27.72 9.67
N PHE A 36 13.35 28.01 10.66
CA PHE A 36 14.12 29.27 10.78
C PHE A 36 15.52 29.21 10.21
N LEU A 37 16.03 28.03 9.86
CA LEU A 37 17.28 27.94 9.14
C LEU A 37 16.95 27.84 7.64
N PRO A 38 17.25 28.87 6.84
CA PRO A 38 17.06 28.78 5.40
C PRO A 38 18.05 27.75 4.88
N MET A 39 17.60 26.53 4.68
CA MET A 39 18.34 25.55 3.88
C MET A 39 18.09 25.91 2.40
N PRO A 40 19.04 26.55 1.73
CA PRO A 40 18.82 27.14 0.40
C PRO A 40 18.53 26.09 -0.69
N TRP A 41 18.69 24.83 -0.37
CA TRP A 41 18.43 23.70 -1.27
C TRP A 41 17.09 23.00 -1.05
N VAL A 42 16.37 23.24 0.06
CA VAL A 42 15.02 22.69 0.28
C VAL A 42 14.00 23.69 -0.23
N ARG A 43 13.55 23.50 -1.45
CA ARG A 43 12.42 24.26 -1.99
C ARG A 43 11.13 23.76 -1.34
N LYS A 44 10.27 24.68 -0.88
CA LYS A 44 8.89 24.31 -0.51
C LYS A 44 8.18 23.80 -1.75
N ALA A 45 7.38 22.74 -1.59
CA ALA A 45 6.53 22.26 -2.66
C ALA A 45 5.54 23.35 -3.11
N ASP A 46 5.38 23.51 -4.40
CA ASP A 46 4.42 24.47 -4.98
C ASP A 46 3.03 23.82 -4.99
N ALA A 47 2.15 24.31 -4.12
CA ALA A 47 0.77 23.84 -4.03
C ALA A 47 -0.10 24.22 -5.24
N SER A 48 0.29 25.23 -6.04
CA SER A 48 -0.43 25.66 -7.25
C SER A 48 -0.13 24.77 -8.45
N ASN A 49 1.05 24.11 -8.45
CA ASN A 49 1.52 23.20 -9.51
C ASN A 49 1.78 21.81 -8.91
N HIS A 50 0.73 21.11 -8.54
CA HIS A 50 0.81 19.80 -7.91
C HIS A 50 0.88 18.64 -8.92
N LEU A 51 1.41 17.51 -8.45
CA LEU A 51 1.31 16.22 -9.12
C LEU A 51 0.13 15.45 -8.53
N LEU A 52 -0.75 14.94 -9.35
CA LEU A 52 -1.92 14.19 -8.92
C LEU A 52 -1.64 12.71 -9.04
N ILE A 53 -1.84 11.98 -7.95
CA ILE A 53 -1.71 10.52 -7.88
C ILE A 53 -3.11 9.92 -7.78
N GLY A 54 -3.46 9.06 -8.72
CA GLY A 54 -4.70 8.28 -8.66
C GLY A 54 -4.52 7.10 -7.71
N VAL A 55 -5.46 6.93 -6.77
CA VAL A 55 -5.44 5.84 -5.78
C VAL A 55 -6.81 5.17 -5.78
N PRO A 56 -7.14 4.36 -6.81
CA PRO A 56 -8.38 3.59 -6.79
C PRO A 56 -8.45 2.76 -5.53
N SER A 57 -9.55 2.88 -4.79
CA SER A 57 -9.71 2.21 -3.49
C SER A 57 -11.14 1.69 -3.32
N SER A 58 -11.28 0.45 -2.87
CA SER A 58 -12.58 -0.17 -2.60
C SER A 58 -13.03 0.20 -1.18
N LEU A 59 -13.75 1.31 -1.05
CA LEU A 59 -14.09 1.89 0.26
C LEU A 59 -15.56 1.68 0.65
N SER A 60 -16.45 1.48 -0.32
CA SER A 60 -17.89 1.35 -0.09
C SER A 60 -18.45 -0.06 -0.31
N THR A 61 -17.64 -1.01 -0.79
CA THR A 61 -18.07 -2.40 -1.01
C THR A 61 -17.88 -3.26 0.24
N PRO A 62 -18.62 -4.38 0.40
CA PRO A 62 -18.51 -5.23 1.59
C PRO A 62 -17.20 -6.02 1.67
N TYR A 63 -16.37 -6.02 0.61
CA TYR A 63 -15.16 -6.84 0.53
C TYR A 63 -13.90 -6.00 0.32
N GLY A 64 -12.88 -6.28 1.14
CA GLY A 64 -11.52 -5.74 0.96
C GLY A 64 -11.35 -4.27 1.33
N VAL A 65 -12.32 -3.66 2.01
CA VAL A 65 -12.24 -2.26 2.48
C VAL A 65 -11.02 -2.03 3.36
N ALA A 66 -10.71 -2.97 4.25
CA ALA A 66 -9.57 -2.83 5.17
C ALA A 66 -8.23 -2.74 4.42
N ASP A 67 -8.02 -3.64 3.44
CA ASP A 67 -6.78 -3.68 2.64
C ASP A 67 -6.59 -2.39 1.84
N ASP A 68 -7.66 -1.91 1.19
CA ASP A 68 -7.59 -0.71 0.38
C ASP A 68 -7.49 0.55 1.24
N GLN A 69 -8.10 0.54 2.44
CA GLN A 69 -7.91 1.63 3.40
C GLN A 69 -6.47 1.70 3.90
N ASP A 70 -5.85 0.56 4.18
CA ASP A 70 -4.45 0.49 4.61
C ASP A 70 -3.50 0.95 3.50
N HIS A 71 -3.74 0.55 2.25
CA HIS A 71 -3.02 1.04 1.09
C HIS A 71 -3.17 2.55 0.91
N LEU A 72 -4.39 3.08 1.03
CA LEU A 72 -4.66 4.51 0.95
C LEU A 72 -3.95 5.28 2.06
N ASN A 73 -4.03 4.79 3.30
CA ASN A 73 -3.35 5.39 4.45
C ASN A 73 -1.83 5.41 4.26
N GLY A 74 -1.24 4.30 3.79
CA GLY A 74 0.18 4.21 3.47
C GLY A 74 0.59 5.18 2.36
N THR A 75 -0.23 5.31 1.33
CA THR A 75 0.00 6.26 0.23
C THR A 75 -0.06 7.70 0.71
N ILE A 76 -1.04 8.05 1.55
CA ILE A 76 -1.16 9.40 2.14
C ILE A 76 0.06 9.72 3.00
N MET A 77 0.46 8.79 3.87
CA MET A 77 1.65 8.94 4.72
C MET A 77 2.93 9.18 3.90
N ALA A 78 3.12 8.42 2.84
CA ALA A 78 4.27 8.61 1.93
C ALA A 78 4.24 9.97 1.22
N ILE A 79 3.06 10.40 0.78
CA ILE A 79 2.85 11.72 0.15
C ILE A 79 3.17 12.84 1.14
N GLU A 80 2.70 12.75 2.38
CA GLU A 80 3.00 13.73 3.42
C GLU A 80 4.50 13.84 3.68
N GLU A 81 5.21 12.70 3.78
CA GLU A 81 6.67 12.71 3.94
C GLU A 81 7.41 13.33 2.75
N ILE A 82 6.97 13.03 1.53
CA ILE A 82 7.56 13.59 0.31
C ILE A 82 7.31 15.09 0.24
N ASN A 83 6.09 15.52 0.54
CA ASN A 83 5.71 16.95 0.53
C ASN A 83 6.46 17.74 1.60
N ALA A 84 6.65 17.17 2.80
CA ALA A 84 7.45 17.77 3.86
C ALA A 84 8.92 18.00 3.48
N LYS A 85 9.45 17.18 2.54
CA LYS A 85 10.81 17.28 1.98
C LYS A 85 10.87 18.19 0.74
N GLY A 86 9.78 18.88 0.41
CA GLY A 86 9.73 19.82 -0.73
C GLY A 86 9.09 19.24 -2.00
N GLY A 87 8.40 18.11 -1.90
CA GLY A 87 7.68 17.46 -3.00
C GLY A 87 8.61 16.85 -4.06
N VAL A 88 8.06 16.56 -5.21
CA VAL A 88 8.80 16.04 -6.36
C VAL A 88 9.14 17.22 -7.30
N GLN A 89 10.41 17.49 -7.48
CA GLN A 89 10.89 18.65 -8.27
C GLN A 89 10.26 19.99 -7.82
N GLY A 90 10.03 20.15 -6.51
CA GLY A 90 9.40 21.34 -5.94
C GLY A 90 7.87 21.39 -6.08
N ARG A 91 7.24 20.32 -6.56
CA ARG A 91 5.79 20.19 -6.74
C ARG A 91 5.18 19.32 -5.65
N GLU A 92 4.10 19.78 -5.07
CA GLU A 92 3.32 19.03 -4.09
C GLU A 92 2.62 17.81 -4.73
N LEU A 93 2.57 16.68 -4.04
CA LEU A 93 1.74 15.55 -4.43
C LEU A 93 0.36 15.65 -3.78
N LYS A 94 -0.68 15.31 -4.55
CA LYS A 94 -2.07 15.18 -4.07
C LYS A 94 -2.65 13.86 -4.53
N THR A 95 -3.68 13.38 -3.84
CA THR A 95 -4.41 12.16 -4.20
C THR A 95 -5.72 12.47 -4.92
N PHE A 96 -6.08 11.59 -5.84
CA PHE A 96 -7.42 11.43 -6.37
C PHE A 96 -7.87 9.99 -6.11
N VAL A 97 -8.93 9.80 -5.35
CA VAL A 97 -9.37 8.50 -4.83
C VAL A 97 -10.74 8.15 -5.43
N PRO A 98 -10.78 7.49 -6.60
CA PRO A 98 -12.03 6.94 -7.09
C PRO A 98 -12.38 5.67 -6.31
N ASP A 99 -13.61 5.60 -5.80
CA ASP A 99 -14.15 4.40 -5.18
C ASP A 99 -14.55 3.38 -6.25
N TYR A 100 -14.33 2.08 -6.00
CA TYR A 100 -14.66 1.03 -6.95
C TYR A 100 -14.91 -0.32 -6.27
N ASP A 101 -15.60 -1.20 -6.96
CA ASP A 101 -15.70 -2.61 -6.57
C ASP A 101 -14.56 -3.41 -7.17
N LYS A 102 -13.60 -3.85 -6.32
CA LYS A 102 -12.44 -4.62 -6.75
C LYS A 102 -12.77 -6.01 -7.31
N LEU A 103 -13.98 -6.52 -7.10
CA LEU A 103 -14.45 -7.80 -7.66
C LEU A 103 -14.96 -7.62 -9.11
N SER A 104 -15.37 -6.41 -9.49
CA SER A 104 -15.94 -6.10 -10.80
C SER A 104 -14.90 -5.61 -11.79
N ALA A 105 -14.86 -6.24 -12.97
CA ALA A 105 -14.02 -5.83 -14.08
C ALA A 105 -14.40 -4.44 -14.61
N GLU A 106 -15.70 -4.18 -14.74
CA GLU A 106 -16.25 -2.90 -15.23
C GLU A 106 -15.95 -1.77 -14.23
N SER A 107 -16.09 -2.06 -12.93
CA SER A 107 -15.79 -1.09 -11.89
C SER A 107 -14.30 -0.75 -11.85
N THR A 108 -13.42 -1.77 -11.99
CA THR A 108 -11.97 -1.56 -12.13
C THR A 108 -11.64 -0.68 -13.34
N GLN A 109 -12.22 -0.97 -14.50
CA GLN A 109 -12.02 -0.15 -15.70
C GLN A 109 -12.49 1.29 -15.50
N SER A 110 -13.65 1.47 -14.89
CA SER A 110 -14.24 2.80 -14.63
C SER A 110 -13.37 3.63 -13.69
N ALA A 111 -12.84 3.04 -12.62
CA ALA A 111 -11.96 3.73 -11.70
C ALA A 111 -10.62 4.15 -12.34
N ILE A 112 -10.03 3.27 -13.15
CA ILE A 112 -8.82 3.63 -13.91
C ILE A 112 -9.12 4.69 -14.96
N ALA A 113 -10.26 4.61 -15.67
CA ALA A 113 -10.69 5.62 -16.60
C ALA A 113 -10.90 6.98 -15.92
N ALA A 114 -11.50 7.01 -14.73
CA ALA A 114 -11.65 8.23 -13.95
C ALA A 114 -10.29 8.86 -13.59
N CYS A 115 -9.28 8.06 -13.28
CA CYS A 115 -7.91 8.55 -13.09
C CYS A 115 -7.34 9.18 -14.38
N ILE A 116 -7.57 8.57 -15.53
CA ILE A 116 -7.15 9.08 -16.84
C ILE A 116 -7.84 10.41 -17.15
N ASP A 117 -9.14 10.51 -16.94
CA ASP A 117 -9.92 11.73 -17.17
C ASP A 117 -9.46 12.89 -16.27
N LYS A 118 -9.04 12.58 -15.06
CA LYS A 118 -8.40 13.54 -14.14
C LYS A 118 -6.96 13.86 -14.50
N LYS A 119 -6.39 13.20 -15.52
CA LYS A 119 -5.00 13.39 -15.96
C LYS A 119 -4.00 13.18 -14.83
N VAL A 120 -4.20 12.12 -14.04
CA VAL A 120 -3.26 11.79 -12.95
C VAL A 120 -1.87 11.52 -13.52
N HIS A 121 -0.84 11.82 -12.75
CA HIS A 121 0.56 11.64 -13.17
C HIS A 121 1.07 10.21 -12.94
N ALA A 122 0.47 9.50 -12.00
CA ALA A 122 0.69 8.08 -11.73
C ALA A 122 -0.55 7.49 -11.06
N ILE A 123 -0.67 6.16 -11.12
CA ILE A 123 -1.73 5.41 -10.44
C ILE A 123 -1.06 4.45 -9.47
N SER A 124 -1.50 4.44 -8.21
CA SER A 124 -1.17 3.45 -7.20
C SER A 124 -2.43 2.67 -6.85
N ASN A 125 -2.47 1.39 -7.19
CA ASN A 125 -3.60 0.50 -6.92
C ASN A 125 -3.12 -0.66 -6.03
N ALA A 126 -3.85 -0.95 -4.95
CA ALA A 126 -3.51 -2.05 -4.05
C ALA A 126 -3.65 -3.40 -4.76
N PHE A 127 -4.85 -3.90 -4.82
CA PHE A 127 -5.18 -5.20 -5.36
C PHE A 127 -6.58 -5.19 -5.98
N THR A 128 -6.71 -5.81 -7.14
CA THR A 128 -8.03 -6.07 -7.77
C THR A 128 -8.12 -7.51 -8.24
N PHE A 129 -9.31 -8.09 -8.20
CA PHE A 129 -9.56 -9.42 -8.77
C PHE A 129 -9.59 -9.42 -10.30
N ALA A 130 -9.65 -8.24 -10.92
CA ALA A 130 -9.66 -8.05 -12.37
C ALA A 130 -8.46 -7.20 -12.85
N PRO A 131 -7.20 -7.67 -12.71
CA PRO A 131 -6.02 -6.88 -13.03
C PRO A 131 -5.88 -6.56 -14.52
N ILE A 132 -6.23 -7.49 -15.41
CA ILE A 132 -6.08 -7.30 -16.87
C ILE A 132 -6.92 -6.13 -17.39
N PRO A 133 -8.23 -6.01 -17.07
CA PRO A 133 -9.02 -4.83 -17.41
C PRO A 133 -8.41 -3.50 -16.94
N GLY A 134 -7.83 -3.47 -15.74
CA GLY A 134 -7.12 -2.30 -15.22
C GLY A 134 -5.86 -1.97 -16.03
N MET A 135 -5.05 -2.97 -16.32
CA MET A 135 -3.85 -2.85 -17.17
C MET A 135 -4.19 -2.35 -18.58
N ASP A 136 -5.24 -2.92 -19.19
CA ASP A 136 -5.71 -2.54 -20.54
C ASP A 136 -6.21 -1.10 -20.59
N THR A 137 -6.94 -0.68 -19.58
CA THR A 137 -7.45 0.70 -19.50
C THR A 137 -6.30 1.67 -19.28
N SER A 138 -5.36 1.38 -18.39
CA SER A 138 -4.18 2.22 -18.12
C SER A 138 -3.26 2.35 -19.33
N ALA A 139 -3.23 1.34 -20.22
CA ALA A 139 -2.44 1.36 -21.44
C ALA A 139 -2.83 2.47 -22.43
N LYS A 140 -4.05 3.02 -22.31
CA LYS A 140 -4.52 4.18 -23.10
C LYS A 140 -3.86 5.49 -22.67
N TRP A 141 -3.39 5.57 -21.43
CA TRP A 141 -2.81 6.78 -20.85
C TRP A 141 -1.28 6.72 -20.73
N LYS A 142 -0.74 5.53 -20.46
CA LYS A 142 0.71 5.28 -20.30
C LYS A 142 1.37 6.03 -19.12
N ALA A 143 0.60 6.55 -18.17
CA ALA A 143 1.16 7.00 -16.90
C ALA A 143 1.65 5.79 -16.08
N PRO A 144 2.67 5.92 -15.24
CA PRO A 144 3.10 4.84 -14.36
C PRO A 144 1.92 4.25 -13.57
N TYR A 145 1.72 2.95 -13.67
CA TYR A 145 0.67 2.21 -12.99
C TYR A 145 1.32 1.18 -12.07
N LEU A 146 1.38 1.50 -10.78
CA LEU A 146 1.87 0.64 -9.73
C LEU A 146 0.70 -0.21 -9.22
N GLN A 147 0.85 -1.52 -9.24
CA GLN A 147 -0.18 -2.44 -8.78
C GLN A 147 0.38 -3.45 -7.79
N GLY A 148 -0.35 -3.66 -6.69
CA GLY A 148 -0.07 -4.71 -5.71
C GLY A 148 -0.67 -6.07 -6.08
N ASN A 149 -0.99 -6.31 -7.34
CA ASN A 149 -1.53 -7.59 -7.81
C ASN A 149 -0.44 -8.65 -7.86
N THR A 150 -0.66 -9.74 -7.15
CA THR A 150 0.26 -10.88 -7.09
C THR A 150 -0.10 -11.98 -8.08
N GLN A 151 -1.26 -11.88 -8.72
CA GLN A 151 -1.84 -12.90 -9.58
C GLN A 151 -0.94 -13.25 -10.78
N ARG A 152 -0.69 -14.53 -10.95
CA ARG A 152 0.08 -15.08 -12.07
C ARG A 152 -0.45 -14.63 -13.44
N LEU A 153 -1.78 -14.56 -13.59
CA LEU A 153 -2.40 -14.15 -14.85
C LEU A 153 -1.99 -12.73 -15.29
N ALA A 154 -1.80 -11.79 -14.37
CA ALA A 154 -1.32 -10.44 -14.69
C ALA A 154 0.12 -10.47 -15.21
N THR A 155 0.98 -11.25 -14.57
CA THR A 155 2.38 -11.43 -14.99
C THR A 155 2.47 -12.11 -16.37
N GLU A 156 1.64 -13.12 -16.61
CA GLU A 156 1.60 -13.82 -17.91
C GLU A 156 1.10 -12.93 -19.03
N GLU A 157 0.08 -12.10 -18.76
CA GLU A 157 -0.43 -11.15 -19.73
C GLU A 157 0.61 -10.06 -20.05
N PHE A 158 1.32 -9.56 -19.03
CA PHE A 158 2.45 -8.65 -19.23
C PHE A 158 3.52 -9.26 -20.17
N LYS A 159 3.89 -10.52 -19.93
CA LYS A 159 4.90 -11.22 -20.74
C LYS A 159 4.50 -11.37 -22.21
N LYS A 160 3.20 -11.53 -22.51
CA LYS A 160 2.70 -11.59 -23.89
C LYS A 160 2.82 -10.25 -24.62
N ASN A 161 2.63 -9.14 -23.91
CA ASN A 161 2.57 -7.80 -24.48
C ASN A 161 3.38 -6.76 -23.70
N PRO A 162 4.72 -6.95 -23.52
CA PRO A 162 5.52 -6.10 -22.64
C PRO A 162 5.56 -4.63 -23.11
N THR A 163 5.50 -4.38 -24.41
CA THR A 163 5.45 -3.01 -24.95
C THR A 163 4.13 -2.30 -24.62
N LYS A 164 3.01 -3.04 -24.68
CA LYS A 164 1.69 -2.50 -24.31
C LYS A 164 1.66 -2.07 -22.84
N TYR A 165 2.24 -2.87 -21.97
CA TYR A 165 2.19 -2.70 -20.52
C TYR A 165 3.49 -2.14 -19.92
N SER A 166 4.35 -1.54 -20.72
CA SER A 166 5.65 -1.00 -20.27
C SER A 166 5.58 0.03 -19.12
N HIS A 167 4.41 0.59 -18.89
CA HIS A 167 4.11 1.55 -17.82
C HIS A 167 3.57 0.87 -16.53
N VAL A 168 3.30 -0.44 -16.57
CA VAL A 168 2.78 -1.21 -15.44
C VAL A 168 3.93 -1.74 -14.61
N LEU A 169 3.90 -1.46 -13.32
CA LEU A 169 4.90 -1.89 -12.34
C LEU A 169 4.19 -2.72 -11.27
N GLN A 170 4.59 -3.96 -11.11
CA GLN A 170 4.10 -4.80 -10.02
C GLN A 170 4.96 -4.55 -8.78
N THR A 171 4.33 -4.15 -7.67
CA THR A 171 5.01 -3.77 -6.44
C THR A 171 5.17 -4.94 -5.47
N ASP A 172 4.37 -5.99 -5.63
CA ASP A 172 4.42 -7.22 -4.84
C ASP A 172 4.97 -8.41 -5.66
N PRO A 173 5.61 -9.39 -5.01
CA PRO A 173 6.03 -10.60 -5.70
C PRO A 173 4.84 -11.40 -6.20
N SER A 174 5.00 -12.09 -7.34
CA SER A 174 3.94 -12.95 -7.87
C SER A 174 3.59 -14.07 -6.88
N GLU A 175 2.31 -14.44 -6.82
CA GLU A 175 1.77 -15.53 -5.98
C GLU A 175 2.53 -16.86 -6.14
N VAL A 176 3.13 -17.09 -7.32
CA VAL A 176 3.99 -18.26 -7.57
C VAL A 176 5.16 -18.32 -6.57
N ASN A 177 5.67 -17.15 -6.15
CA ASN A 177 6.76 -17.09 -5.21
C ASN A 177 6.34 -17.51 -3.79
N TYR A 178 5.07 -17.35 -3.42
CA TYR A 178 4.58 -17.80 -2.10
C TYR A 178 4.69 -19.31 -1.96
N GLY A 179 4.37 -20.07 -3.02
CA GLY A 179 4.52 -21.52 -3.03
C GLY A 179 5.98 -21.99 -2.87
N TRP A 180 6.94 -21.25 -3.43
CA TRP A 180 8.37 -21.58 -3.31
C TRP A 180 8.99 -21.11 -2.01
N THR A 181 8.64 -19.92 -1.54
CA THR A 181 9.28 -19.33 -0.36
C THR A 181 8.80 -19.93 0.94
N TYR A 182 7.56 -20.41 1.00
CA TYR A 182 7.01 -20.98 2.23
C TYR A 182 7.75 -22.22 2.73
N PRO A 183 8.00 -23.27 1.92
CA PRO A 183 8.84 -24.40 2.34
C PRO A 183 10.25 -23.95 2.73
N MET A 184 10.88 -23.05 1.99
CA MET A 184 12.22 -22.53 2.33
C MET A 184 12.22 -21.82 3.68
N TRP A 185 11.19 -21.04 3.98
CA TRP A 185 11.03 -20.38 5.28
C TRP A 185 10.86 -21.39 6.41
N LEU A 186 10.04 -22.44 6.24
CA LEU A 186 9.87 -23.50 7.21
C LEU A 186 11.21 -24.23 7.50
N ASP A 187 11.98 -24.51 6.47
CA ASP A 187 13.30 -25.14 6.62
C ASP A 187 14.28 -24.22 7.36
N ALA A 188 14.29 -22.94 7.06
CA ALA A 188 15.11 -21.96 7.78
C ALA A 188 14.71 -21.85 9.26
N MET A 189 13.42 -21.80 9.56
CA MET A 189 12.91 -21.77 10.94
C MET A 189 13.26 -23.04 11.73
N LYS A 190 13.25 -24.19 11.06
CA LYS A 190 13.67 -25.47 11.63
C LYS A 190 15.19 -25.50 11.88
N ALA A 191 15.98 -25.04 10.93
CA ALA A 191 17.44 -24.98 11.03
C ALA A 191 17.92 -24.07 12.18
N THR A 192 17.23 -22.95 12.40
CA THR A 192 17.54 -22.03 13.52
C THR A 192 17.01 -22.51 14.87
N GLY A 193 16.23 -23.61 14.91
CA GLY A 193 15.57 -24.09 16.11
C GLY A 193 14.41 -23.23 16.62
N THR A 194 14.04 -22.19 15.87
CA THR A 194 12.90 -21.31 16.19
C THR A 194 11.58 -22.06 16.08
N TRP A 195 11.49 -23.01 15.17
CA TRP A 195 10.35 -23.89 15.01
C TRP A 195 10.77 -25.36 15.14
N LYS A 196 10.11 -26.08 16.04
CA LYS A 196 10.34 -27.51 16.30
C LYS A 196 9.08 -28.30 16.01
N PRO A 197 8.86 -28.75 14.76
CA PRO A 197 7.65 -29.49 14.42
C PRO A 197 7.62 -30.85 15.11
N VAL A 198 6.43 -31.29 15.51
CA VAL A 198 6.21 -32.63 16.10
C VAL A 198 6.44 -33.73 15.06
N ASN A 199 6.17 -33.43 13.79
CA ASN A 199 6.40 -34.33 12.67
C ASN A 199 6.58 -33.49 11.37
N ASN A 200 6.83 -34.16 10.24
CA ASN A 200 7.02 -33.51 8.93
C ASN A 200 5.72 -33.46 8.10
N LYS A 201 4.55 -33.52 8.73
CA LYS A 201 3.27 -33.43 8.01
C LYS A 201 2.84 -31.96 7.91
N VAL A 202 2.46 -31.54 6.71
CA VAL A 202 1.88 -30.23 6.43
C VAL A 202 0.42 -30.43 5.98
N HIS A 203 -0.49 -29.68 6.58
CA HIS A 203 -1.90 -29.64 6.17
C HIS A 203 -2.12 -28.38 5.36
N ILE A 204 -2.70 -28.54 4.16
CA ILE A 204 -3.12 -27.43 3.31
C ILE A 204 -4.64 -27.41 3.37
N ILE A 205 -5.18 -26.26 3.74
CA ILE A 205 -6.63 -25.99 3.73
C ILE A 205 -6.91 -25.11 2.52
N SER A 206 -7.76 -25.58 1.63
CA SER A 206 -8.16 -24.86 0.41
C SER A 206 -9.67 -24.56 0.45
#